data_c16bb02c485a2d285eb3661aa2690ebe
#
_entry.id   c16bb02c485a2d285eb3661aa2690ebe
#
_cell.length_a   1.000
_cell.length_b   1.000
_cell.length_c   1.000
_cell.angle_alpha   90.00
_cell.angle_beta   90.00
_cell.angle_gamma   90.00
#
_symmetry.space_group_name_H-M   'P 1'
#
loop_
_entity.id
_entity.type
_entity.pdbx_description
1 polymer ?
#
loop_
_entity_poly.entity_id
_entity_poly.type
_entity_poly.pdbx_seq_one_letter_code
_entity_poly.pdbx_strand_id
1 'polypeptide(L)'
;MKAIDNKELILALEELEKEKGIKKEYVLESIETALVTAYKRNFDALENVKVDIDHKTGATHIYSVKEIVENANDEVTEISLEEAHKINKNLTYGDTVDIEIVPKDFGRIAAQTAKQVIVQKLREVERDLIFDEYSQRKGEIVSGIIQKADKNIVVVDLGRIEGIMLSKEQVPTEKYRVNDKIKAYIVDVERGLKGAPQVMISRSHPDFVRKLLEFEIPEIYEGVIEIKSVSRDAGSRSKVAVYSPDPNIDPVGSCVGAKGVRIQNVINELHGEKIDVIEWDEDPSIYIASALLPAQILAVDIKEDERFAEVIVPDDQLSLAIGKAGQNARLAAKLTNWKIDIKSESQFRQILQEQQNQSEEENEEIENNENEDNE
;
A
#
# COMPACT_ATOMS: atom_id res chain seq x y z
N MET A 1 -7.13 -37.01 -42.08
CA MET A 1 -7.36 -37.43 -40.68
C MET A 1 -8.22 -36.35 -40.03
N LYS A 2 -9.21 -36.72 -39.21
CA LYS A 2 -10.16 -35.71 -38.66
C LYS A 2 -9.41 -34.75 -37.72
N ALA A 3 -9.70 -33.43 -37.87
CA ALA A 3 -9.38 -32.44 -36.88
C ALA A 3 -9.85 -32.92 -35.49
N ILE A 4 -9.10 -32.68 -34.46
CA ILE A 4 -9.45 -33.08 -33.08
C ILE A 4 -10.61 -32.16 -32.66
N ASP A 5 -11.82 -32.69 -32.74
CA ASP A 5 -13.03 -32.00 -32.27
C ASP A 5 -12.93 -31.87 -30.73
N ASN A 6 -12.88 -30.68 -30.22
CA ASN A 6 -12.61 -30.43 -28.80
C ASN A 6 -13.75 -29.58 -28.20
N LYS A 7 -15.02 -30.00 -28.47
CA LYS A 7 -16.25 -29.32 -27.95
C LYS A 7 -16.23 -29.13 -26.45
N GLU A 8 -15.62 -30.07 -25.71
CA GLU A 8 -15.46 -29.96 -24.28
C GLU A 8 -14.63 -28.71 -23.87
N LEU A 9 -13.60 -28.38 -24.68
CA LEU A 9 -12.81 -27.16 -24.46
C LEU A 9 -13.68 -25.90 -24.60
N ILE A 10 -14.47 -25.81 -25.66
CA ILE A 10 -15.35 -24.65 -25.90
C ILE A 10 -16.38 -24.51 -24.79
N LEU A 11 -17.03 -25.60 -24.38
CA LEU A 11 -17.98 -25.59 -23.27
C LEU A 11 -17.33 -25.13 -21.95
N ALA A 12 -16.14 -25.63 -21.65
CA ALA A 12 -15.41 -25.19 -20.45
C ALA A 12 -15.01 -23.69 -20.50
N LEU A 13 -14.67 -23.18 -21.70
CA LEU A 13 -14.36 -21.75 -21.86
C LEU A 13 -15.61 -20.87 -21.74
N GLU A 14 -16.77 -21.33 -22.25
CA GLU A 14 -18.06 -20.63 -22.09
C GLU A 14 -18.50 -20.60 -20.61
N GLU A 15 -18.26 -21.67 -19.87
CA GLU A 15 -18.53 -21.72 -18.43
C GLU A 15 -17.61 -20.74 -17.66
N LEU A 16 -16.30 -20.69 -18.01
CA LEU A 16 -15.35 -19.73 -17.45
C LEU A 16 -15.73 -18.27 -17.76
N GLU A 17 -16.19 -18.00 -18.97
CA GLU A 17 -16.65 -16.67 -19.34
C GLU A 17 -17.86 -16.26 -18.49
N LYS A 18 -18.83 -17.17 -18.28
CA LYS A 18 -20.03 -16.94 -17.49
C LYS A 18 -19.73 -16.78 -15.98
N GLU A 19 -18.86 -17.61 -15.43
CA GLU A 19 -18.58 -17.63 -13.99
C GLU A 19 -17.53 -16.61 -13.56
N LYS A 20 -16.52 -16.37 -14.40
CA LYS A 20 -15.34 -15.55 -14.05
C LYS A 20 -15.18 -14.30 -14.91
N GLY A 21 -16.04 -14.09 -15.91
CA GLY A 21 -15.97 -12.93 -16.80
C GLY A 21 -14.77 -12.94 -17.76
N ILE A 22 -14.09 -14.09 -17.94
CA ILE A 22 -12.94 -14.21 -18.83
C ILE A 22 -13.44 -14.47 -20.24
N LYS A 23 -13.26 -13.51 -21.16
CA LYS A 23 -13.68 -13.66 -22.55
C LYS A 23 -13.01 -14.88 -23.20
N LYS A 24 -13.82 -15.79 -23.77
CA LYS A 24 -13.31 -17.01 -24.39
C LYS A 24 -12.33 -16.75 -25.54
N GLU A 25 -12.56 -15.69 -26.31
CA GLU A 25 -11.68 -15.28 -27.42
C GLU A 25 -10.26 -15.03 -26.94
N TYR A 26 -10.09 -14.29 -25.83
CA TYR A 26 -8.79 -13.99 -25.24
C TYR A 26 -8.04 -15.24 -24.78
N VAL A 27 -8.77 -16.23 -24.24
CA VAL A 27 -8.17 -17.50 -23.83
C VAL A 27 -7.75 -18.32 -25.05
N LEU A 28 -8.59 -18.35 -26.10
CA LEU A 28 -8.29 -19.06 -27.35
C LEU A 28 -7.02 -18.49 -28.03
N GLU A 29 -6.91 -17.19 -28.20
CA GLU A 29 -5.70 -16.52 -28.72
C GLU A 29 -4.45 -16.86 -27.89
N SER A 30 -4.61 -16.93 -26.56
CA SER A 30 -3.50 -17.32 -25.66
C SER A 30 -3.10 -18.79 -25.85
N ILE A 31 -4.07 -19.68 -26.11
CA ILE A 31 -3.83 -21.09 -26.41
C ILE A 31 -3.14 -21.22 -27.75
N GLU A 32 -3.59 -20.52 -28.81
CA GLU A 32 -2.96 -20.51 -30.14
C GLU A 32 -1.51 -20.13 -30.08
N THR A 33 -1.19 -18.99 -29.40
CA THR A 33 0.18 -18.52 -29.17
C THR A 33 1.05 -19.56 -28.45
N ALA A 34 0.49 -20.16 -27.41
CA ALA A 34 1.19 -21.21 -26.65
C ALA A 34 1.40 -22.48 -27.47
N LEU A 35 0.45 -22.83 -28.34
CA LEU A 35 0.56 -23.98 -29.24
C LEU A 35 1.63 -23.78 -30.33
N VAL A 36 1.74 -22.56 -30.88
CA VAL A 36 2.84 -22.21 -31.79
C VAL A 36 4.18 -22.42 -31.09
N THR A 37 4.32 -21.93 -29.86
CA THR A 37 5.56 -22.09 -29.08
C THR A 37 5.84 -23.56 -28.76
N ALA A 38 4.82 -24.33 -28.39
CA ALA A 38 4.94 -25.75 -28.09
C ALA A 38 5.29 -26.55 -29.34
N TYR A 39 4.73 -26.21 -30.50
CA TYR A 39 5.05 -26.83 -31.78
C TYR A 39 6.52 -26.62 -32.15
N LYS A 40 6.98 -25.35 -32.15
CA LYS A 40 8.39 -25.01 -32.45
C LYS A 40 9.37 -25.79 -31.58
N ARG A 41 9.06 -25.90 -30.27
CA ARG A 41 9.91 -26.61 -29.30
C ARG A 41 9.96 -28.13 -29.50
N ASN A 42 8.84 -28.76 -29.89
CA ASN A 42 8.76 -30.24 -29.96
C ASN A 42 9.10 -30.79 -31.34
N PHE A 43 8.99 -29.99 -32.38
CA PHE A 43 9.21 -30.45 -33.78
C PHE A 43 10.39 -29.72 -34.44
N ASP A 44 11.19 -28.98 -33.67
CA ASP A 44 12.38 -28.25 -34.15
C ASP A 44 12.06 -27.35 -35.37
N ALA A 45 10.84 -26.83 -35.41
CA ALA A 45 10.31 -26.10 -36.56
C ALA A 45 10.83 -24.67 -36.58
N LEU A 46 11.09 -24.15 -37.78
CA LEU A 46 11.41 -22.77 -38.06
C LEU A 46 10.24 -21.83 -37.73
N GLU A 47 10.41 -20.51 -37.88
CA GLU A 47 9.45 -19.49 -37.44
C GLU A 47 8.11 -19.45 -38.18
N ASN A 48 7.93 -20.23 -39.21
CA ASN A 48 6.84 -20.19 -40.20
C ASN A 48 5.61 -21.04 -39.83
N VAL A 49 5.25 -21.14 -38.55
CA VAL A 49 4.07 -21.93 -38.10
C VAL A 49 2.99 -21.05 -37.55
N LYS A 50 1.74 -21.28 -38.00
CA LYS A 50 0.52 -20.66 -37.50
C LYS A 50 -0.40 -21.75 -36.95
N VAL A 51 -1.06 -21.48 -35.85
CA VAL A 51 -2.09 -22.34 -35.26
C VAL A 51 -3.39 -21.56 -35.22
N ASP A 52 -4.46 -22.16 -35.62
CA ASP A 52 -5.81 -21.62 -35.61
C ASP A 52 -6.74 -22.60 -34.90
N ILE A 53 -7.58 -22.09 -34.01
CA ILE A 53 -8.58 -22.88 -33.28
C ILE A 53 -9.96 -22.41 -33.70
N ASP A 54 -10.75 -23.31 -34.28
CA ASP A 54 -12.14 -23.02 -34.60
C ASP A 54 -12.94 -22.70 -33.32
N HIS A 55 -13.43 -21.46 -33.19
CA HIS A 55 -14.10 -20.97 -32.01
C HIS A 55 -15.45 -21.61 -31.69
N LYS A 56 -16.00 -22.44 -32.65
CA LYS A 56 -17.27 -23.15 -32.48
C LYS A 56 -17.08 -24.63 -32.14
N THR A 57 -16.07 -25.26 -32.76
CA THR A 57 -15.86 -26.68 -32.62
C THR A 57 -14.67 -27.04 -31.74
N GLY A 58 -13.79 -26.07 -31.48
CA GLY A 58 -12.51 -26.30 -30.79
C GLY A 58 -11.50 -27.08 -31.62
N ALA A 59 -11.78 -27.28 -32.91
CA ALA A 59 -10.86 -27.95 -33.80
C ALA A 59 -9.59 -27.12 -33.97
N THR A 60 -8.43 -27.76 -33.79
CA THR A 60 -7.13 -27.10 -33.90
C THR A 60 -6.49 -27.47 -35.25
N HIS A 61 -6.17 -26.43 -36.00
CA HIS A 61 -5.51 -26.49 -37.28
C HIS A 61 -4.11 -25.91 -37.18
N ILE A 62 -3.15 -26.57 -37.83
CA ILE A 62 -1.76 -26.09 -37.85
C ILE A 62 -1.37 -25.87 -39.31
N TYR A 63 -0.80 -24.72 -39.58
CA TYR A 63 -0.35 -24.34 -40.90
C TYR A 63 1.15 -24.05 -40.88
N SER A 64 1.83 -24.57 -41.91
CA SER A 64 3.14 -24.09 -42.31
C SER A 64 2.92 -22.90 -43.25
N VAL A 65 3.41 -21.74 -42.88
CA VAL A 65 3.34 -20.52 -43.70
C VAL A 65 4.55 -20.51 -44.61
N LYS A 66 4.35 -20.65 -45.94
CA LYS A 66 5.44 -20.63 -46.90
C LYS A 66 5.37 -19.40 -47.79
N GLU A 67 6.53 -18.83 -48.09
CA GLU A 67 6.66 -17.73 -49.05
C GLU A 67 6.74 -18.25 -50.47
N ILE A 68 6.06 -17.61 -51.40
CA ILE A 68 6.04 -17.99 -52.81
C ILE A 68 7.22 -17.33 -53.51
N VAL A 69 8.16 -18.17 -53.96
CA VAL A 69 9.39 -17.74 -54.61
C VAL A 69 9.49 -18.35 -56.03
N GLU A 70 10.34 -17.76 -56.86
CA GLU A 70 10.57 -18.27 -58.23
C GLU A 70 11.31 -19.64 -58.21
N ASN A 71 12.30 -19.76 -57.33
CA ASN A 71 13.05 -20.98 -57.12
C ASN A 71 13.07 -21.31 -55.63
N ALA A 72 12.30 -22.30 -55.19
CA ALA A 72 12.28 -22.75 -53.81
C ALA A 72 13.60 -23.48 -53.47
N ASN A 73 14.42 -22.88 -52.64
CA ASN A 73 15.67 -23.42 -52.15
C ASN A 73 15.51 -24.13 -50.81
N ASP A 74 14.53 -23.73 -50.03
CA ASP A 74 14.18 -24.32 -48.72
C ASP A 74 12.72 -24.79 -48.73
N GLU A 75 12.55 -26.11 -48.86
CA GLU A 75 11.22 -26.73 -48.86
C GLU A 75 10.41 -26.49 -47.59
N VAL A 76 11.02 -26.01 -46.49
CA VAL A 76 10.34 -25.76 -45.22
C VAL A 76 9.68 -24.39 -45.22
N THR A 77 10.36 -23.36 -45.74
CA THR A 77 9.91 -21.96 -45.69
C THR A 77 9.42 -21.42 -47.03
N GLU A 78 9.77 -22.07 -48.14
CA GLU A 78 9.50 -21.61 -49.50
C GLU A 78 8.61 -22.60 -50.26
N ILE A 79 7.89 -22.08 -51.25
CA ILE A 79 7.09 -22.89 -52.19
C ILE A 79 7.13 -22.26 -53.57
N SER A 80 7.12 -23.09 -54.62
CA SER A 80 7.05 -22.59 -55.99
C SER A 80 5.67 -22.04 -56.34
N LEU A 81 5.61 -21.11 -57.27
CA LEU A 81 4.33 -20.53 -57.72
C LEU A 81 3.42 -21.62 -58.34
N GLU A 82 3.99 -22.62 -59.03
CA GLU A 82 3.22 -23.72 -59.62
C GLU A 82 2.50 -24.56 -58.56
N GLU A 83 3.14 -24.79 -57.43
CA GLU A 83 2.56 -25.54 -56.32
C GLU A 83 1.55 -24.70 -55.55
N ALA A 84 1.86 -23.42 -55.33
CA ALA A 84 0.95 -22.44 -54.68
C ALA A 84 -0.35 -22.29 -55.49
N HIS A 85 -0.29 -22.27 -56.83
CA HIS A 85 -1.47 -22.19 -57.70
C HIS A 85 -2.37 -23.44 -57.65
N LYS A 86 -1.89 -24.58 -57.15
CA LYS A 86 -2.75 -25.77 -56.91
C LYS A 86 -3.68 -25.54 -55.73
N ILE A 87 -3.28 -24.63 -54.81
CA ILE A 87 -4.04 -24.27 -53.59
C ILE A 87 -4.93 -23.08 -53.91
N ASN A 88 -4.36 -21.99 -54.44
CA ASN A 88 -5.11 -20.79 -54.82
C ASN A 88 -4.50 -20.11 -56.04
N LYS A 89 -5.26 -20.03 -57.14
CA LYS A 89 -4.83 -19.48 -58.43
C LYS A 89 -4.54 -17.98 -58.46
N ASN A 90 -4.93 -17.26 -57.43
CA ASN A 90 -4.79 -15.79 -57.32
C ASN A 90 -3.49 -15.34 -56.62
N LEU A 91 -2.64 -16.25 -56.21
CA LEU A 91 -1.40 -15.99 -55.49
C LEU A 91 -0.30 -15.54 -56.49
N THR A 92 0.57 -14.67 -56.02
CA THR A 92 1.70 -14.08 -56.79
C THR A 92 3.02 -14.27 -56.00
N TYR A 93 4.15 -14.02 -56.68
CA TYR A 93 5.47 -14.03 -56.04
C TYR A 93 5.52 -13.02 -54.88
N GLY A 94 6.08 -13.46 -53.74
CA GLY A 94 6.16 -12.68 -52.50
C GLY A 94 4.93 -12.80 -51.61
N ASP A 95 3.84 -13.45 -52.05
CA ASP A 95 2.71 -13.81 -51.20
C ASP A 95 3.06 -14.97 -50.29
N THR A 96 2.29 -15.15 -49.21
CA THR A 96 2.41 -16.33 -48.33
C THR A 96 1.21 -17.26 -48.51
N VAL A 97 1.45 -18.55 -48.35
CA VAL A 97 0.40 -19.58 -48.41
C VAL A 97 0.43 -20.44 -47.14
N ASP A 98 -0.74 -20.63 -46.53
CA ASP A 98 -0.94 -21.48 -45.37
C ASP A 98 -1.20 -22.93 -45.82
N ILE A 99 -0.28 -23.83 -45.53
CA ILE A 99 -0.40 -25.26 -45.84
C ILE A 99 -0.70 -26.05 -44.59
N GLU A 100 -1.87 -26.68 -44.51
CA GLU A 100 -2.25 -27.45 -43.33
C GLU A 100 -1.32 -28.67 -43.16
N ILE A 101 -0.78 -28.80 -41.95
CA ILE A 101 0.08 -29.91 -41.54
C ILE A 101 -0.53 -30.65 -40.36
N VAL A 102 -0.46 -31.96 -40.31
CA VAL A 102 -1.01 -32.77 -39.20
C VAL A 102 0.12 -33.62 -38.61
N PRO A 103 0.86 -33.09 -37.62
CA PRO A 103 1.93 -33.86 -36.99
C PRO A 103 1.36 -34.99 -36.12
N LYS A 104 2.07 -36.12 -36.13
CA LYS A 104 1.74 -37.24 -35.24
C LYS A 104 1.92 -36.79 -33.78
N ASP A 105 1.01 -37.22 -32.90
CA ASP A 105 1.03 -36.96 -31.46
C ASP A 105 0.80 -35.49 -31.01
N PHE A 106 0.60 -34.54 -31.95
CA PHE A 106 0.34 -33.14 -31.60
C PHE A 106 -0.93 -32.96 -30.72
N GLY A 107 -1.93 -33.80 -30.87
CA GLY A 107 -3.16 -33.74 -30.09
C GLY A 107 -2.94 -33.82 -28.56
N ARG A 108 -1.97 -34.62 -28.12
CA ARG A 108 -1.59 -34.69 -26.69
C ARG A 108 -0.93 -33.39 -26.22
N ILE A 109 -0.03 -32.84 -27.03
CA ILE A 109 0.69 -31.60 -26.77
C ILE A 109 -0.32 -30.47 -26.71
N ALA A 110 -1.25 -30.40 -27.67
CA ALA A 110 -2.31 -29.38 -27.71
C ALA A 110 -3.20 -29.40 -26.47
N ALA A 111 -3.68 -30.59 -26.08
CA ALA A 111 -4.52 -30.72 -24.88
C ALA A 111 -3.80 -30.33 -23.59
N GLN A 112 -2.53 -30.73 -23.45
CA GLN A 112 -1.72 -30.38 -22.28
C GLN A 112 -1.42 -28.87 -22.23
N THR A 113 -1.07 -28.26 -23.36
CA THR A 113 -0.79 -26.85 -23.50
C THR A 113 -2.05 -26.03 -23.20
N ALA A 114 -3.19 -26.36 -23.78
CA ALA A 114 -4.47 -25.71 -23.52
C ALA A 114 -4.82 -25.74 -22.02
N LYS A 115 -4.69 -26.90 -21.36
CA LYS A 115 -4.90 -27.03 -19.92
C LYS A 115 -4.00 -26.11 -19.11
N GLN A 116 -2.71 -26.04 -19.47
CA GLN A 116 -1.75 -25.15 -18.76
C GLN A 116 -2.12 -23.68 -18.93
N VAL A 117 -2.49 -23.24 -20.14
CA VAL A 117 -2.90 -21.86 -20.42
C VAL A 117 -4.16 -21.49 -19.63
N ILE A 118 -5.18 -22.37 -19.65
CA ILE A 118 -6.42 -22.16 -18.89
C ILE A 118 -6.13 -22.01 -17.40
N VAL A 119 -5.34 -22.91 -16.79
CA VAL A 119 -4.97 -22.84 -15.38
C VAL A 119 -4.19 -21.56 -15.08
N GLN A 120 -3.30 -21.14 -15.98
CA GLN A 120 -2.58 -19.88 -15.81
C GLN A 120 -3.51 -18.67 -15.87
N LYS A 121 -4.45 -18.63 -16.84
CA LYS A 121 -5.42 -17.54 -16.95
C LYS A 121 -6.36 -17.46 -15.75
N LEU A 122 -6.81 -18.60 -15.25
CA LEU A 122 -7.58 -18.65 -14.00
C LEU A 122 -6.81 -18.03 -12.82
N ARG A 123 -5.55 -18.40 -12.67
CA ARG A 123 -4.71 -17.82 -11.60
C ARG A 123 -4.45 -16.33 -11.79
N GLU A 124 -4.34 -15.84 -13.03
CA GLU A 124 -4.19 -14.41 -13.30
C GLU A 124 -5.44 -13.65 -12.85
N VAL A 125 -6.64 -14.13 -13.23
CA VAL A 125 -7.91 -13.51 -12.82
C VAL A 125 -8.15 -13.59 -11.31
N GLU A 126 -7.84 -14.73 -10.68
CA GLU A 126 -7.91 -14.85 -9.22
C GLU A 126 -6.99 -13.84 -8.51
N ARG A 127 -5.78 -13.62 -9.04
CA ARG A 127 -4.86 -12.61 -8.52
C ARG A 127 -5.40 -11.19 -8.69
N ASP A 128 -5.99 -10.88 -9.85
CA ASP A 128 -6.58 -9.57 -10.09
C ASP A 128 -7.75 -9.30 -9.16
N LEU A 129 -8.64 -10.27 -8.97
CA LEU A 129 -9.75 -10.17 -8.01
C LEU A 129 -9.26 -9.95 -6.57
N ILE A 130 -8.22 -10.67 -6.16
CA ILE A 130 -7.62 -10.50 -4.82
C ILE A 130 -6.95 -9.13 -4.70
N PHE A 131 -6.26 -8.67 -5.75
CA PHE A 131 -5.64 -7.35 -5.78
C PHE A 131 -6.70 -6.24 -5.62
N ASP A 132 -7.81 -6.32 -6.37
CA ASP A 132 -8.89 -5.34 -6.31
C ASP A 132 -9.60 -5.36 -4.96
N GLU A 133 -9.87 -6.56 -4.40
CA GLU A 133 -10.49 -6.72 -3.07
C GLU A 133 -9.65 -6.03 -1.99
N TYR A 134 -8.35 -6.32 -1.94
CA TYR A 134 -7.48 -5.74 -0.90
C TYR A 134 -7.12 -4.28 -1.16
N SER A 135 -7.11 -3.83 -2.42
CA SER A 135 -6.91 -2.42 -2.76
C SER A 135 -8.03 -1.53 -2.24
N GLN A 136 -9.28 -2.03 -2.26
CA GLN A 136 -10.43 -1.34 -1.67
C GLN A 136 -10.37 -1.29 -0.13
N ARG A 137 -9.65 -2.23 0.48
CA ARG A 137 -9.46 -2.32 1.93
C ARG A 137 -8.20 -1.60 2.42
N LYS A 138 -7.52 -0.86 1.57
CA LYS A 138 -6.41 0.01 1.98
C LYS A 138 -6.88 0.98 3.07
N GLY A 139 -6.13 1.08 4.14
CA GLY A 139 -6.52 1.89 5.28
C GLY A 139 -7.35 1.14 6.34
N GLU A 140 -7.62 -0.14 6.17
CA GLU A 140 -8.32 -0.96 7.16
C GLU A 140 -7.36 -1.80 8.01
N ILE A 141 -7.91 -2.35 9.11
CA ILE A 141 -7.22 -3.36 9.91
C ILE A 141 -7.56 -4.74 9.36
N VAL A 142 -6.51 -5.56 9.20
CA VAL A 142 -6.63 -6.99 8.90
C VAL A 142 -6.09 -7.82 10.04
N SER A 143 -6.65 -9.01 10.20
CA SER A 143 -6.17 -10.02 11.13
C SER A 143 -5.61 -11.21 10.39
N GLY A 144 -4.50 -11.75 10.87
CA GLY A 144 -3.88 -12.93 10.27
C GLY A 144 -3.03 -13.72 11.24
N ILE A 145 -2.33 -14.72 10.71
CA ILE A 145 -1.43 -15.59 11.45
C ILE A 145 -0.01 -15.44 10.90
N ILE A 146 0.96 -15.23 11.78
CA ILE A 146 2.35 -15.08 11.38
C ILE A 146 2.87 -16.43 10.86
N GLN A 147 3.26 -16.48 9.59
CA GLN A 147 3.87 -17.65 8.96
C GLN A 147 5.40 -17.63 9.05
N LYS A 148 5.98 -16.43 8.94
CA LYS A 148 7.42 -16.23 8.98
C LYS A 148 7.74 -14.95 9.74
N ALA A 149 8.77 -14.99 10.58
CA ALA A 149 9.23 -13.84 11.33
C ALA A 149 10.75 -13.78 11.32
N ASP A 150 11.28 -12.82 10.57
CA ASP A 150 12.70 -12.47 10.51
C ASP A 150 12.88 -10.99 10.92
N LYS A 151 14.12 -10.58 11.22
CA LYS A 151 14.44 -9.18 11.55
C LYS A 151 14.04 -8.18 10.46
N ASN A 152 14.08 -8.60 9.20
CA ASN A 152 13.84 -7.73 8.05
C ASN A 152 12.39 -7.79 7.56
N ILE A 153 11.70 -8.91 7.78
CA ILE A 153 10.38 -9.16 7.21
C ILE A 153 9.57 -10.10 8.11
N VAL A 154 8.32 -9.76 8.29
CA VAL A 154 7.32 -10.64 8.87
C VAL A 154 6.26 -10.92 7.80
N VAL A 155 5.96 -12.20 7.56
CA VAL A 155 4.94 -12.64 6.63
C VAL A 155 3.74 -13.16 7.41
N VAL A 156 2.58 -12.61 7.10
CA VAL A 156 1.31 -12.91 7.78
C VAL A 156 0.34 -13.51 6.79
N ASP A 157 -0.21 -14.66 7.11
CA ASP A 157 -1.30 -15.27 6.36
C ASP A 157 -2.61 -14.55 6.65
N LEU A 158 -3.19 -13.94 5.63
CA LEU A 158 -4.49 -13.26 5.68
C LEU A 158 -5.63 -14.12 5.14
N GLY A 159 -5.37 -15.41 4.91
CA GLY A 159 -6.29 -16.43 4.41
C GLY A 159 -6.20 -16.64 2.91
N ARG A 160 -6.42 -15.63 2.10
CA ARG A 160 -6.34 -15.71 0.61
C ARG A 160 -5.03 -15.21 0.04
N ILE A 161 -4.30 -14.43 0.81
CA ILE A 161 -3.07 -13.74 0.42
C ILE A 161 -2.14 -13.57 1.61
N GLU A 162 -0.87 -13.34 1.33
CA GLU A 162 0.13 -13.01 2.34
C GLU A 162 0.25 -11.50 2.54
N GLY A 163 0.24 -11.06 3.80
CA GLY A 163 0.61 -9.72 4.20
C GLY A 163 2.09 -9.64 4.51
N ILE A 164 2.75 -8.59 4.04
CA ILE A 164 4.19 -8.37 4.21
C ILE A 164 4.41 -7.16 5.11
N MET A 165 5.11 -7.34 6.22
CA MET A 165 5.50 -6.29 7.15
C MET A 165 7.02 -6.16 7.15
N LEU A 166 7.52 -5.10 6.50
CA LEU A 166 8.95 -4.79 6.44
C LEU A 166 9.44 -4.27 7.80
N SER A 167 10.76 -4.26 8.01
CA SER A 167 11.36 -3.84 9.29
C SER A 167 10.94 -2.45 9.76
N LYS A 168 10.76 -1.49 8.83
CA LYS A 168 10.27 -0.14 9.13
C LYS A 168 8.82 -0.09 9.59
N GLU A 169 8.02 -1.10 9.24
CA GLU A 169 6.62 -1.24 9.59
C GLU A 169 6.42 -2.08 10.86
N GLN A 170 7.49 -2.65 11.41
CA GLN A 170 7.50 -3.38 12.65
C GLN A 170 7.66 -2.44 13.84
N VAL A 171 7.10 -2.82 14.99
CA VAL A 171 7.28 -2.09 16.24
C VAL A 171 8.49 -2.67 16.97
N PRO A 172 9.53 -1.89 17.31
CA PRO A 172 10.78 -2.41 17.88
C PRO A 172 10.63 -3.15 19.22
N THR A 173 9.58 -2.82 19.96
CA THR A 173 9.30 -3.44 21.28
C THR A 173 8.48 -4.71 21.19
N GLU A 174 7.87 -5.00 20.04
CA GLU A 174 7.05 -6.19 19.82
C GLU A 174 7.89 -7.39 19.42
N LYS A 175 7.43 -8.59 19.83
CA LYS A 175 8.05 -9.86 19.44
C LYS A 175 7.09 -10.62 18.55
N TYR A 176 7.50 -10.85 17.32
CA TYR A 176 6.72 -11.59 16.33
C TYR A 176 7.14 -13.06 16.33
N ARG A 177 6.20 -13.97 16.56
CA ARG A 177 6.45 -15.41 16.59
C ARG A 177 5.56 -16.12 15.59
N VAL A 178 6.09 -17.16 14.97
CA VAL A 178 5.31 -18.01 14.06
C VAL A 178 4.12 -18.62 14.80
N ASN A 179 2.97 -18.65 14.14
CA ASN A 179 1.66 -19.06 14.62
C ASN A 179 0.95 -18.09 15.58
N ASP A 180 1.54 -16.94 15.94
CA ASP A 180 0.82 -15.92 16.68
C ASP A 180 -0.22 -15.23 15.79
N LYS A 181 -1.39 -14.93 16.37
CA LYS A 181 -2.40 -14.07 15.72
C LYS A 181 -1.97 -12.62 15.84
N ILE A 182 -2.14 -11.87 14.78
CA ILE A 182 -1.75 -10.46 14.72
C ILE A 182 -2.80 -9.64 13.98
N LYS A 183 -3.05 -8.42 14.45
CA LYS A 183 -3.75 -7.38 13.70
C LYS A 183 -2.74 -6.40 13.11
N ALA A 184 -2.97 -5.94 11.90
CA ALA A 184 -2.13 -4.95 11.24
C ALA A 184 -2.95 -4.03 10.33
N TYR A 185 -2.41 -2.86 10.05
CA TYR A 185 -3.00 -1.87 9.15
C TYR A 185 -2.53 -2.10 7.71
N ILE A 186 -3.42 -2.06 6.74
CA ILE A 186 -3.07 -2.16 5.32
C ILE A 186 -2.54 -0.80 4.86
N VAL A 187 -1.25 -0.74 4.59
CA VAL A 187 -0.59 0.48 4.09
C VAL A 187 -0.79 0.62 2.60
N ASP A 188 -0.54 -0.46 1.86
CA ASP A 188 -0.65 -0.49 0.41
C ASP A 188 -0.83 -1.91 -0.12
N VAL A 189 -1.23 -2.01 -1.39
CA VAL A 189 -1.31 -3.28 -2.11
C VAL A 189 -0.50 -3.14 -3.40
N GLU A 190 0.51 -3.97 -3.56
CA GLU A 190 1.44 -3.92 -4.68
C GLU A 190 1.39 -5.20 -5.50
N ARG A 191 1.79 -5.12 -6.77
CA ARG A 191 2.04 -6.30 -7.60
C ARG A 191 3.51 -6.69 -7.47
N GLY A 192 3.75 -7.81 -6.80
CA GLY A 192 5.08 -8.39 -6.63
C GLY A 192 5.57 -9.14 -7.86
N LEU A 193 6.59 -9.97 -7.65
CA LEU A 193 7.18 -10.79 -8.71
C LEU A 193 6.12 -11.66 -9.39
N LYS A 194 6.15 -11.69 -10.73
CA LYS A 194 5.19 -12.43 -11.58
C LYS A 194 3.73 -11.98 -11.42
N GLY A 195 3.50 -10.72 -11.02
CA GLY A 195 2.17 -10.12 -10.90
C GLY A 195 1.33 -10.64 -9.71
N ALA A 196 1.93 -11.37 -8.77
CA ALA A 196 1.22 -11.79 -7.57
C ALA A 196 0.94 -10.58 -6.69
N PRO A 197 -0.29 -10.35 -6.20
CA PRO A 197 -0.58 -9.27 -5.29
C PRO A 197 0.13 -9.50 -3.95
N GLN A 198 0.61 -8.41 -3.34
CA GLN A 198 1.25 -8.38 -2.03
C GLN A 198 0.61 -7.27 -1.21
N VAL A 199 0.12 -7.59 -0.02
CA VAL A 199 -0.47 -6.62 0.90
C VAL A 199 0.61 -6.13 1.84
N MET A 200 0.97 -4.85 1.72
CA MET A 200 1.91 -4.22 2.65
C MET A 200 1.17 -3.83 3.92
N ILE A 201 1.58 -4.39 5.04
CA ILE A 201 0.95 -4.18 6.33
C ILE A 201 1.91 -3.53 7.33
N SER A 202 1.34 -2.77 8.27
CA SER A 202 2.10 -2.05 9.29
C SER A 202 1.48 -2.19 10.67
N ARG A 203 2.34 -2.25 11.69
CA ARG A 203 1.97 -2.04 13.08
C ARG A 203 2.56 -0.73 13.65
N SER A 204 3.50 -0.11 12.93
CA SER A 204 4.12 1.16 13.33
C SER A 204 3.38 2.40 12.80
N HIS A 205 2.50 2.26 11.81
CA HIS A 205 1.79 3.39 11.19
C HIS A 205 0.88 4.11 12.19
N PRO A 206 0.83 5.47 12.20
CA PRO A 206 -0.05 6.22 13.10
C PRO A 206 -1.53 5.88 12.94
N ASP A 207 -1.99 5.68 11.71
CA ASP A 207 -3.39 5.34 11.44
C ASP A 207 -3.79 3.95 11.94
N PHE A 208 -2.85 3.09 12.29
CA PHE A 208 -3.18 1.85 13.01
C PHE A 208 -3.84 2.17 14.36
N VAL A 209 -3.30 3.15 15.12
CA VAL A 209 -3.92 3.60 16.37
C VAL A 209 -5.29 4.22 16.11
N ARG A 210 -5.41 5.07 15.07
CA ARG A 210 -6.68 5.66 14.65
C ARG A 210 -7.75 4.58 14.42
N LYS A 211 -7.42 3.57 13.63
CA LYS A 211 -8.36 2.47 13.28
C LYS A 211 -8.67 1.55 14.47
N LEU A 212 -7.74 1.35 15.38
CA LEU A 212 -8.03 0.62 16.62
C LEU A 212 -9.02 1.40 17.51
N LEU A 213 -8.87 2.72 17.60
CA LEU A 213 -9.81 3.56 18.33
C LEU A 213 -11.20 3.60 17.66
N GLU A 214 -11.27 3.70 16.33
CA GLU A 214 -12.52 3.60 15.58
C GLU A 214 -13.24 2.26 15.82
N PHE A 215 -12.48 1.17 15.96
CA PHE A 215 -13.03 -0.16 16.22
C PHE A 215 -13.55 -0.32 17.66
N GLU A 216 -12.86 0.29 18.64
CA GLU A 216 -13.18 0.13 20.07
C GLU A 216 -14.21 1.14 20.57
N ILE A 217 -14.32 2.32 19.93
CA ILE A 217 -15.10 3.45 20.40
C ILE A 217 -16.23 3.74 19.40
N PRO A 218 -17.50 3.38 19.77
CA PRO A 218 -18.63 3.56 18.88
C PRO A 218 -18.85 5.01 18.44
N GLU A 219 -18.62 5.97 19.34
CA GLU A 219 -18.81 7.41 19.09
C GLU A 219 -17.84 7.94 18.01
N ILE A 220 -16.66 7.31 17.85
CA ILE A 220 -15.73 7.62 16.76
C ILE A 220 -16.21 6.95 15.46
N TYR A 221 -16.64 5.69 15.54
CA TYR A 221 -17.16 4.94 14.37
C TYR A 221 -18.40 5.61 13.77
N GLU A 222 -19.28 6.14 14.61
CA GLU A 222 -20.51 6.85 14.22
C GLU A 222 -20.25 8.30 13.76
N GLY A 223 -19.01 8.81 13.91
CA GLY A 223 -18.63 10.16 13.52
C GLY A 223 -19.09 11.25 14.49
N VAL A 224 -19.55 10.90 15.70
CA VAL A 224 -19.92 11.82 16.77
C VAL A 224 -18.66 12.46 17.37
N ILE A 225 -17.58 11.70 17.43
CA ILE A 225 -16.25 12.16 17.82
C ILE A 225 -15.30 12.00 16.63
N GLU A 226 -14.58 13.06 16.31
CA GLU A 226 -13.60 13.08 15.24
C GLU A 226 -12.18 12.97 15.81
N ILE A 227 -11.34 12.10 15.20
CA ILE A 227 -9.90 12.11 15.46
C ILE A 227 -9.25 13.11 14.50
N LYS A 228 -8.85 14.27 15.02
CA LYS A 228 -8.23 15.34 14.22
C LYS A 228 -6.79 15.02 13.84
N SER A 229 -6.00 14.50 14.77
CA SER A 229 -4.58 14.18 14.54
C SER A 229 -4.10 13.02 15.42
N VAL A 230 -3.09 12.30 14.93
CA VAL A 230 -2.39 11.25 15.68
C VAL A 230 -0.89 11.44 15.52
N SER A 231 -0.18 11.52 16.64
CA SER A 231 1.29 11.53 16.68
C SER A 231 1.77 10.31 17.46
N ARG A 232 2.61 9.48 16.83
CA ARG A 232 3.00 8.17 17.36
C ARG A 232 4.51 7.97 17.41
N ASP A 233 4.96 7.43 18.54
CA ASP A 233 6.27 6.82 18.73
C ASP A 233 6.03 5.35 19.03
N ALA A 234 6.01 4.54 17.94
CA ALA A 234 5.51 3.18 17.96
C ALA A 234 6.19 2.30 19.01
N GLY A 235 5.40 1.60 19.82
CA GLY A 235 5.84 0.76 20.92
C GLY A 235 6.22 1.52 22.20
N SER A 236 6.07 2.86 22.21
CA SER A 236 6.38 3.69 23.37
C SER A 236 5.18 4.53 23.79
N ARG A 237 4.80 5.52 22.98
CA ARG A 237 3.73 6.45 23.31
C ARG A 237 3.09 7.05 22.07
N SER A 238 1.77 7.24 22.14
CA SER A 238 0.98 7.97 21.14
C SER A 238 0.19 9.10 21.77
N LYS A 239 -0.01 10.18 21.02
CA LYS A 239 -0.95 11.25 21.34
C LYS A 239 -2.01 11.32 20.27
N VAL A 240 -3.28 11.42 20.68
CA VAL A 240 -4.44 11.42 19.79
C VAL A 240 -5.30 12.63 20.12
N ALA A 241 -5.48 13.52 19.17
CA ALA A 241 -6.33 14.68 19.31
C ALA A 241 -7.75 14.35 18.84
N VAL A 242 -8.72 14.53 19.72
CA VAL A 242 -10.14 14.24 19.48
C VAL A 242 -10.98 15.50 19.65
N TYR A 243 -12.09 15.56 18.92
CA TYR A 243 -13.01 16.68 18.92
C TYR A 243 -14.45 16.19 18.77
N SER A 244 -15.40 16.84 19.43
CA SER A 244 -16.82 16.67 19.14
C SER A 244 -17.46 18.00 18.78
N PRO A 245 -18.26 18.09 17.71
CA PRO A 245 -19.03 19.29 17.41
C PRO A 245 -20.21 19.51 18.38
N ASP A 246 -20.62 18.47 19.13
CA ASP A 246 -21.67 18.57 20.16
C ASP A 246 -21.03 18.93 21.51
N PRO A 247 -21.32 20.12 22.04
CA PRO A 247 -20.75 20.60 23.33
C PRO A 247 -21.20 19.79 24.55
N ASN A 248 -22.23 18.93 24.41
CA ASN A 248 -22.69 18.04 25.49
C ASN A 248 -21.90 16.75 25.58
N ILE A 249 -21.01 16.48 24.62
CA ILE A 249 -20.20 15.26 24.57
C ILE A 249 -18.77 15.60 24.98
N ASP A 250 -18.30 14.96 26.04
CA ASP A 250 -16.89 14.95 26.41
C ASP A 250 -16.13 13.99 25.51
N PRO A 251 -15.35 14.48 24.51
CA PRO A 251 -14.69 13.60 23.56
C PRO A 251 -13.56 12.79 24.20
N VAL A 252 -12.87 13.34 25.21
CA VAL A 252 -11.78 12.66 25.90
C VAL A 252 -12.34 11.57 26.82
N GLY A 253 -13.34 11.92 27.64
CA GLY A 253 -13.98 10.98 28.55
C GLY A 253 -14.64 9.81 27.84
N SER A 254 -15.27 10.05 26.70
CA SER A 254 -15.88 9.00 25.85
C SER A 254 -14.83 8.04 25.30
N CYS A 255 -13.69 8.55 24.85
CA CYS A 255 -12.58 7.73 24.35
C CYS A 255 -11.90 6.91 25.45
N VAL A 256 -11.73 7.47 26.62
CA VAL A 256 -11.13 6.76 27.77
C VAL A 256 -12.09 5.68 28.28
N GLY A 257 -13.38 6.02 28.36
CA GLY A 257 -14.42 5.13 28.85
C GLY A 257 -14.42 4.97 30.37
N ALA A 258 -15.44 4.28 30.88
CA ALA A 258 -15.57 4.06 32.32
C ALA A 258 -14.33 3.33 32.89
N LYS A 259 -13.64 3.97 33.85
CA LYS A 259 -12.41 3.47 34.48
C LYS A 259 -11.27 3.17 33.47
N GLY A 260 -11.30 3.77 32.29
CA GLY A 260 -10.27 3.60 31.26
C GLY A 260 -10.32 2.28 30.49
N VAL A 261 -11.42 1.54 30.53
CA VAL A 261 -11.50 0.21 29.93
C VAL A 261 -11.32 0.26 28.41
N ARG A 262 -11.94 1.23 27.71
CA ARG A 262 -11.87 1.32 26.25
C ARG A 262 -10.44 1.59 25.78
N ILE A 263 -9.81 2.61 26.34
CA ILE A 263 -8.43 2.93 25.96
C ILE A 263 -7.45 1.81 26.35
N GLN A 264 -7.72 1.11 27.47
CA GLN A 264 -6.89 -0.02 27.91
C GLN A 264 -6.93 -1.20 26.93
N ASN A 265 -8.07 -1.45 26.28
CA ASN A 265 -8.17 -2.48 25.22
C ASN A 265 -7.26 -2.16 24.05
N VAL A 266 -7.21 -0.90 23.62
CA VAL A 266 -6.30 -0.46 22.57
C VAL A 266 -4.84 -0.55 23.01
N ILE A 267 -4.51 -0.14 24.25
CA ILE A 267 -3.17 -0.26 24.84
C ILE A 267 -2.72 -1.74 24.89
N ASN A 268 -3.63 -2.64 25.22
CA ASN A 268 -3.33 -4.08 25.26
C ASN A 268 -3.04 -4.63 23.85
N GLU A 269 -3.80 -4.23 22.84
CA GLU A 269 -3.54 -4.60 21.43
C GLU A 269 -2.18 -4.08 20.96
N LEU A 270 -1.76 -2.90 21.44
CA LEU A 270 -0.47 -2.28 21.13
C LEU A 270 0.67 -2.73 22.09
N HIS A 271 0.47 -3.81 22.82
CA HIS A 271 1.46 -4.41 23.74
C HIS A 271 2.02 -3.44 24.79
N GLY A 272 1.19 -2.53 25.29
CA GLY A 272 1.53 -1.62 26.37
C GLY A 272 2.02 -0.23 25.91
N GLU A 273 1.89 0.12 24.61
CA GLU A 273 2.13 1.47 24.13
C GLU A 273 1.15 2.44 24.81
N LYS A 274 1.66 3.50 25.45
CA LYS A 274 0.83 4.48 26.15
C LYS A 274 0.09 5.37 25.16
N ILE A 275 -1.17 5.66 25.45
CA ILE A 275 -1.99 6.55 24.62
C ILE A 275 -2.48 7.71 25.47
N ASP A 276 -2.15 8.93 25.07
CA ASP A 276 -2.70 10.15 25.61
C ASP A 276 -3.79 10.66 24.67
N VAL A 277 -5.02 10.72 25.17
CA VAL A 277 -6.15 11.33 24.45
C VAL A 277 -6.24 12.78 24.86
N ILE A 278 -6.28 13.67 23.87
CA ILE A 278 -6.17 15.13 24.04
C ILE A 278 -7.34 15.77 23.32
N GLU A 279 -7.97 16.73 23.95
CA GLU A 279 -8.99 17.55 23.30
C GLU A 279 -8.33 18.48 22.27
N TRP A 280 -8.87 18.47 21.06
CA TRP A 280 -8.45 19.39 20.01
C TRP A 280 -9.22 20.71 20.16
N ASP A 281 -8.53 21.82 19.99
CA ASP A 281 -9.10 23.16 20.00
C ASP A 281 -8.70 23.91 18.73
N GLU A 282 -9.55 24.83 18.29
CA GLU A 282 -9.26 25.69 17.13
C GLU A 282 -8.20 26.73 17.47
N ASP A 283 -8.15 27.20 18.76
CA ASP A 283 -7.09 28.06 19.26
C ASP A 283 -5.79 27.30 19.44
N PRO A 284 -4.73 27.64 18.66
CA PRO A 284 -3.46 26.94 18.72
C PRO A 284 -2.82 26.95 20.11
N SER A 285 -3.01 28.02 20.91
CA SER A 285 -2.43 28.13 22.25
C SER A 285 -3.06 27.12 23.21
N ILE A 286 -4.38 26.95 23.16
CA ILE A 286 -5.11 25.97 23.95
C ILE A 286 -4.74 24.55 23.50
N TYR A 287 -4.72 24.33 22.20
CA TYR A 287 -4.38 23.01 21.64
C TYR A 287 -2.95 22.58 21.97
N ILE A 288 -1.96 23.49 21.87
CA ILE A 288 -0.56 23.21 22.23
C ILE A 288 -0.43 22.93 23.73
N ALA A 289 -1.08 23.72 24.58
CA ALA A 289 -1.09 23.48 26.01
C ALA A 289 -1.66 22.08 26.35
N SER A 290 -2.78 21.70 25.74
CA SER A 290 -3.39 20.38 25.89
C SER A 290 -2.48 19.28 25.36
N ALA A 291 -1.78 19.51 24.24
CA ALA A 291 -0.86 18.54 23.63
C ALA A 291 0.36 18.25 24.51
N LEU A 292 0.76 19.16 25.41
CA LEU A 292 1.89 18.98 26.32
C LEU A 292 1.51 18.27 27.63
N LEU A 293 0.22 17.99 27.85
CA LEU A 293 -0.21 17.20 29.02
C LEU A 293 0.67 15.94 29.18
N PRO A 294 0.98 15.50 30.42
CA PRO A 294 0.44 15.96 31.70
C PRO A 294 1.17 17.15 32.34
N ALA A 295 2.09 17.85 31.64
CA ALA A 295 2.76 19.01 32.19
C ALA A 295 1.80 20.20 32.33
N GLN A 296 1.97 21.00 33.39
CA GLN A 296 1.24 22.24 33.57
C GLN A 296 1.90 23.34 32.75
N ILE A 297 1.09 24.13 32.05
CA ILE A 297 1.55 25.22 31.19
C ILE A 297 1.12 26.53 31.83
N LEU A 298 2.03 27.52 31.93
CA LEU A 298 1.77 28.85 32.41
C LEU A 298 1.28 29.80 31.31
N ALA A 299 1.99 29.76 30.17
CA ALA A 299 1.67 30.59 29.01
C ALA A 299 2.13 29.94 27.73
N VAL A 300 1.47 30.27 26.63
CA VAL A 300 1.84 29.92 25.26
C VAL A 300 1.81 31.19 24.42
N ASP A 301 2.93 31.57 23.86
CA ASP A 301 3.07 32.69 22.94
C ASP A 301 3.17 32.15 21.51
N ILE A 302 2.32 32.66 20.62
CA ILE A 302 2.15 32.14 19.25
C ILE A 302 2.67 33.14 18.23
N LYS A 303 3.55 32.65 17.35
CA LYS A 303 3.95 33.35 16.13
C LYS A 303 3.38 32.61 14.91
N GLU A 304 2.22 33.06 14.45
CA GLU A 304 1.46 32.37 13.39
C GLU A 304 2.21 32.26 12.08
N ASP A 305 2.90 33.32 11.65
CA ASP A 305 3.65 33.39 10.40
C ASP A 305 4.73 32.29 10.29
N GLU A 306 5.35 31.95 11.44
CA GLU A 306 6.42 30.96 11.52
C GLU A 306 5.93 29.58 11.95
N ARG A 307 4.66 29.45 12.35
CA ARG A 307 4.12 28.29 13.07
C ARG A 307 5.01 27.89 14.25
N PHE A 308 5.39 28.88 15.03
CA PHE A 308 6.26 28.73 16.18
C PHE A 308 5.50 29.11 17.46
N ALA A 309 5.64 28.29 18.48
CA ALA A 309 5.07 28.53 19.80
C ALA A 309 6.17 28.50 20.87
N GLU A 310 6.24 29.53 21.66
CA GLU A 310 7.06 29.56 22.86
C GLU A 310 6.16 29.23 24.07
N VAL A 311 6.54 28.19 24.79
CA VAL A 311 5.74 27.64 25.89
C VAL A 311 6.50 27.85 27.21
N ILE A 312 5.85 28.50 28.18
CA ILE A 312 6.41 28.75 29.49
C ILE A 312 5.78 27.80 30.49
N VAL A 313 6.63 27.11 31.24
CA VAL A 313 6.23 26.13 32.24
C VAL A 313 6.85 26.45 33.61
N PRO A 314 6.26 26.03 34.74
CA PRO A 314 6.93 26.06 36.03
C PRO A 314 8.27 25.30 35.97
N ASP A 315 9.25 25.74 36.76
CA ASP A 315 10.61 25.13 36.73
C ASP A 315 10.57 23.62 37.02
N ASP A 316 9.71 23.18 37.93
CA ASP A 316 9.54 21.76 38.26
C ASP A 316 8.83 20.94 37.16
N GLN A 317 8.13 21.60 36.25
CA GLN A 317 7.41 20.95 35.12
C GLN A 317 8.23 20.85 33.84
N LEU A 318 9.37 21.54 33.72
CA LEU A 318 10.19 21.61 32.50
C LEU A 318 10.56 20.19 32.01
N SER A 319 11.07 19.34 32.91
CA SER A 319 11.46 17.98 32.58
C SER A 319 10.26 17.12 32.12
N LEU A 320 9.07 17.36 32.66
CA LEU A 320 7.85 16.65 32.29
C LEU A 320 7.32 17.14 30.94
N ALA A 321 7.34 18.44 30.69
CA ALA A 321 6.93 19.05 29.44
C ALA A 321 7.79 18.59 28.26
N ILE A 322 9.11 18.52 28.45
CA ILE A 322 10.05 17.99 27.45
C ILE A 322 9.89 16.47 27.32
N GLY A 323 9.79 15.77 28.43
CA GLY A 323 9.72 14.32 28.52
C GLY A 323 11.07 13.63 28.29
N LYS A 324 11.12 12.32 28.50
CA LYS A 324 12.32 11.49 28.30
C LYS A 324 12.81 11.61 26.86
N ALA A 325 14.07 12.03 26.67
CA ALA A 325 14.68 12.24 25.35
C ALA A 325 13.85 13.17 24.41
N GLY A 326 13.12 14.12 24.97
CA GLY A 326 12.28 15.06 24.21
C GLY A 326 11.01 14.45 23.64
N GLN A 327 10.58 13.26 24.10
CA GLN A 327 9.46 12.52 23.53
C GLN A 327 8.14 13.30 23.62
N ASN A 328 7.83 13.91 24.79
CA ASN A 328 6.57 14.61 24.96
C ASN A 328 6.47 15.85 24.05
N ALA A 329 7.52 16.69 24.04
CA ALA A 329 7.62 17.85 23.17
C ALA A 329 7.57 17.48 21.68
N ARG A 330 8.31 16.44 21.26
CA ARG A 330 8.34 15.98 19.87
C ARG A 330 6.97 15.45 19.42
N LEU A 331 6.28 14.70 20.27
CA LEU A 331 4.94 14.20 19.96
C LEU A 331 3.93 15.33 19.91
N ALA A 332 3.98 16.31 20.82
CA ALA A 332 3.13 17.48 20.80
C ALA A 332 3.34 18.33 19.54
N ALA A 333 4.61 18.59 19.18
CA ALA A 333 4.93 19.34 17.97
C ALA A 333 4.40 18.67 16.70
N LYS A 334 4.55 17.33 16.58
CA LYS A 334 3.98 16.57 15.46
C LYS A 334 2.46 16.53 15.46
N LEU A 335 1.83 16.43 16.63
CA LEU A 335 0.38 16.39 16.78
C LEU A 335 -0.27 17.69 16.33
N THR A 336 0.29 18.82 16.77
CA THR A 336 -0.24 20.16 16.52
C THR A 336 0.24 20.76 15.20
N ASN A 337 1.31 20.20 14.61
CA ASN A 337 2.01 20.74 13.44
C ASN A 337 2.60 22.15 13.70
N TRP A 338 3.07 22.39 14.94
CA TRP A 338 3.76 23.60 15.36
C TRP A 338 5.18 23.28 15.81
N LYS A 339 6.09 24.23 15.63
CA LYS A 339 7.40 24.19 16.29
C LYS A 339 7.21 24.69 17.71
N ILE A 340 7.56 23.87 18.69
CA ILE A 340 7.35 24.18 20.11
C ILE A 340 8.70 24.34 20.79
N ASP A 341 8.96 25.51 21.37
CA ASP A 341 10.10 25.78 22.26
C ASP A 341 9.58 25.88 23.69
N ILE A 342 10.18 25.13 24.61
CA ILE A 342 9.71 25.03 25.99
C ILE A 342 10.77 25.60 26.90
N LYS A 343 10.38 26.63 27.69
CA LYS A 343 11.24 27.30 28.66
C LYS A 343 10.63 27.24 30.05
N SER A 344 11.49 27.16 31.05
CA SER A 344 11.01 27.36 32.43
C SER A 344 10.80 28.85 32.71
N GLU A 345 9.97 29.13 33.74
CA GLU A 345 9.72 30.49 34.19
C GLU A 345 11.02 31.24 34.51
N SER A 346 11.97 30.57 35.18
CA SER A 346 13.28 31.17 35.52
C SER A 346 14.10 31.48 34.27
N GLN A 347 14.13 30.60 33.29
CA GLN A 347 14.83 30.80 32.01
C GLN A 347 14.21 31.98 31.23
N PHE A 348 12.89 32.05 31.19
CA PHE A 348 12.19 33.13 30.49
C PHE A 348 12.47 34.50 31.13
N ARG A 349 12.46 34.56 32.46
CA ARG A 349 12.81 35.79 33.19
C ARG A 349 14.24 36.25 32.92
N GLN A 350 15.19 35.34 32.85
CA GLN A 350 16.59 35.66 32.51
C GLN A 350 16.69 36.26 31.10
N ILE A 351 16.02 35.68 30.11
CA ILE A 351 16.02 36.20 28.74
C ILE A 351 15.44 37.61 28.67
N LEU A 352 14.34 37.87 29.39
CA LEU A 352 13.73 39.20 29.46
C LEU A 352 14.67 40.24 30.09
N GLN A 353 15.41 39.88 31.16
CA GLN A 353 16.39 40.73 31.77
C GLN A 353 17.57 41.04 30.85
N GLU A 354 18.08 40.06 30.16
CA GLU A 354 19.14 40.25 29.17
C GLU A 354 18.72 41.14 28.01
N GLN A 355 17.49 41.00 27.51
CA GLN A 355 16.94 41.87 26.46
C GLN A 355 16.72 43.31 26.95
N GLN A 356 16.28 43.50 28.21
CA GLN A 356 16.14 44.84 28.80
C GLN A 356 17.50 45.53 28.96
N ASN A 357 18.50 44.83 29.48
CA ASN A 357 19.85 45.37 29.63
C ASN A 357 20.45 45.75 28.25
N GLN A 358 20.29 44.93 27.22
CA GLN A 358 20.77 45.25 25.88
C GLN A 358 20.10 46.47 25.27
N SER A 359 18.78 46.62 25.49
CA SER A 359 18.05 47.80 25.01
C SER A 359 18.40 49.08 25.77
N GLU A 360 18.76 48.98 27.04
CA GLU A 360 19.27 50.09 27.83
C GLU A 360 20.68 50.52 27.37
N GLU A 361 21.57 49.56 27.14
CA GLU A 361 22.94 49.80 26.60
C GLU A 361 22.89 50.43 25.19
N GLU A 362 22.04 49.97 24.29
CA GLU A 362 21.87 50.55 22.94
C GLU A 362 21.31 51.98 23.01
N ASN A 363 20.39 52.28 23.93
CA ASN A 363 19.85 53.62 24.11
C ASN A 363 20.91 54.58 24.69
N GLU A 364 21.72 54.12 25.64
CA GLU A 364 22.84 54.92 26.18
C GLU A 364 23.93 55.21 25.14
N GLU A 365 24.22 54.24 24.26
CA GLU A 365 25.17 54.47 23.14
C GLU A 365 24.61 55.46 22.10
N ILE A 366 23.30 55.46 21.82
CA ILE A 366 22.64 56.42 20.92
C ILE A 366 22.68 57.84 21.52
N GLU A 367 22.32 57.99 22.82
CA GLU A 367 22.35 59.28 23.50
C GLU A 367 23.78 59.85 23.59
N ASN A 368 24.80 59.02 23.79
CA ASN A 368 26.20 59.48 23.84
C ASN A 368 26.69 59.92 22.45
N ASN A 369 26.33 59.22 21.37
CA ASN A 369 26.71 59.61 20.00
C ASN A 369 25.99 60.89 19.54
N GLU A 370 24.71 61.13 19.92
CA GLU A 370 24.00 62.38 19.61
C GLU A 370 24.57 63.58 20.35
N ASN A 371 25.19 63.40 21.51
CA ASN A 371 25.86 64.45 22.28
C ASN A 371 27.26 64.80 21.72
N GLU A 372 27.97 63.85 21.12
CA GLU A 372 29.26 64.09 20.45
C GLU A 372 29.11 64.82 19.09
N ASP A 373 28.03 64.67 18.37
CA ASP A 373 27.76 65.37 17.10
C ASP A 373 27.23 66.83 17.30
N ASN A 374 26.97 67.24 18.53
CA ASN A 374 26.48 68.60 18.84
C ASN A 374 27.55 69.52 19.52
N GLU A 375 28.81 69.05 19.70
CA GLU A 375 29.94 69.90 20.11
C GLU A 375 30.82 70.21 18.89
#